data_9ce42bf0585a1ed5c1bc6449bced813a
#
_entry.id   9ce42bf0585a1ed5c1bc6449bced813a
#
_cell.length_a   1.000
_cell.length_b   1.000
_cell.length_c   1.000
_cell.angle_alpha   90.00
_cell.angle_beta   90.00
_cell.angle_gamma   90.00
#
_symmetry.space_group_name_H-M   'P 1'
#
loop_
_entity.id
_entity.type
_entity.pdbx_description
1 polymer ?
#
loop_
_entity_poly.entity_id
_entity_poly.type
_entity_poly.pdbx_seq_one_letter_code
_entity_poly.pdbx_strand_id
1 'polypeptide(L)'
;MTFWNEEIETMPEEELKAMQLKLLQELVERTYRDSGFYRKRMDEMGVKPEDIKTLDDIRKLPFMKKTDLRDNYPDGLFVKPYDELVRVHVSSGTTGKPTVVGYTQKDLDMWAESLDRGMTSFGMTNKDMLQNSHGYGLFTGGIGIHEAATKLGATVLPTSTGNTNRQIELMCDLPVTTIAGTPSYLFHIADTCDQKGIDIRKDTKLRKAIAGGEPWSESMREKLQNRTGIKIFNCYGASEFYGPMFLECEEQAGFHIWADITLIEILDENDQPVKDGERGAIVVTMLQKEAFPLIRYRIGDISSLEWTKCKCGRTHPRLQRLSGRTDDMLVVRGINVFPSQIEAVLGEMPFLSPFYHLTLDNENYMDRLVIEAELNEESLTEDMVELSKMSKELDKRLKEVLNIKAEVKLVLPGTLQRFEGKAKHVTDNRKYD
;
A
#
# COMPACT_ATOMS: atom_id res chain seq x y z
N MET A 1 12.26 -14.91 17.65
CA MET A 1 11.52 -14.69 16.40
C MET A 1 10.36 -15.68 16.38
N THR A 2 9.20 -15.22 15.94
CA THR A 2 7.99 -16.04 15.93
C THR A 2 7.52 -16.17 14.48
N PHE A 3 7.17 -17.40 14.08
CA PHE A 3 6.61 -17.70 12.76
C PHE A 3 5.16 -18.15 12.93
N TRP A 4 4.33 -17.86 11.96
CA TRP A 4 2.98 -18.43 11.86
C TRP A 4 3.04 -19.81 11.23
N ASN A 5 3.82 -19.94 10.16
CA ASN A 5 4.10 -21.18 9.45
C ASN A 5 5.61 -21.27 9.15
N GLU A 6 6.38 -21.77 10.12
CA GLU A 6 7.84 -21.76 10.05
C GLU A 6 8.38 -22.52 8.84
N GLU A 7 7.76 -23.65 8.49
CA GLU A 7 8.18 -24.48 7.36
C GLU A 7 8.17 -23.68 6.06
N ILE A 8 7.07 -22.98 5.78
CA ILE A 8 6.94 -22.18 4.57
C ILE A 8 7.74 -20.88 4.66
N GLU A 9 7.68 -20.17 5.79
CA GLU A 9 8.32 -18.86 5.95
C GLU A 9 9.86 -18.91 5.94
N THR A 10 10.44 -20.08 6.19
CA THR A 10 11.90 -20.32 6.19
C THR A 10 12.36 -21.27 5.10
N MET A 11 11.47 -21.66 4.20
CA MET A 11 11.77 -22.58 3.09
C MET A 11 12.91 -22.02 2.21
N PRO A 12 13.90 -22.84 1.81
CA PRO A 12 14.97 -22.39 0.93
C PRO A 12 14.45 -21.79 -0.38
N GLU A 13 15.15 -20.79 -0.90
CA GLU A 13 14.76 -20.08 -2.12
C GLU A 13 14.54 -21.02 -3.32
N GLU A 14 15.41 -22.03 -3.48
CA GLU A 14 15.29 -23.01 -4.57
C GLU A 14 13.98 -23.81 -4.47
N GLU A 15 13.62 -24.22 -3.26
CA GLU A 15 12.36 -24.94 -3.00
C GLU A 15 11.14 -24.04 -3.20
N LEU A 16 11.22 -22.77 -2.76
CA LEU A 16 10.19 -21.77 -3.02
C LEU A 16 9.97 -21.54 -4.51
N LYS A 17 11.05 -21.42 -5.29
CA LYS A 17 10.97 -21.26 -6.75
C LYS A 17 10.42 -22.50 -7.45
N ALA A 18 10.76 -23.68 -6.99
CA ALA A 18 10.19 -24.93 -7.51
C ALA A 18 8.69 -25.03 -7.21
N MET A 19 8.27 -24.65 -5.98
CA MET A 19 6.86 -24.56 -5.60
C MET A 19 6.13 -23.50 -6.44
N GLN A 20 6.69 -22.32 -6.62
CA GLN A 20 6.12 -21.26 -7.47
C GLN A 20 5.88 -21.75 -8.90
N LEU A 21 6.83 -22.46 -9.50
CA LEU A 21 6.68 -23.00 -10.85
C LEU A 21 5.50 -23.97 -10.93
N LYS A 22 5.37 -24.88 -9.98
CA LYS A 22 4.26 -25.82 -9.93
C LYS A 22 2.91 -25.10 -9.81
N LEU A 23 2.83 -24.15 -8.87
CA LEU A 23 1.60 -23.35 -8.66
C LEU A 23 1.27 -22.48 -9.88
N LEU A 24 2.29 -21.93 -10.57
CA LEU A 24 2.10 -21.18 -11.82
C LEU A 24 1.52 -22.06 -12.92
N GLN A 25 2.06 -23.28 -13.10
CA GLN A 25 1.54 -24.24 -14.08
C GLN A 25 0.08 -24.62 -13.79
N GLU A 26 -0.24 -24.92 -12.54
CA GLU A 26 -1.61 -25.22 -12.10
C GLU A 26 -2.56 -24.01 -12.32
N LEU A 27 -2.08 -22.80 -12.01
CA LEU A 27 -2.83 -21.56 -12.26
C LEU A 27 -3.12 -21.36 -13.74
N VAL A 28 -2.11 -21.52 -14.61
CA VAL A 28 -2.24 -21.29 -16.06
C VAL A 28 -3.18 -22.32 -16.67
N GLU A 29 -3.06 -23.60 -16.30
CA GLU A 29 -3.93 -24.68 -16.78
C GLU A 29 -5.40 -24.41 -16.41
N ARG A 30 -5.69 -24.17 -15.11
CA ARG A 30 -7.06 -23.89 -14.67
C ARG A 30 -7.63 -22.61 -15.29
N THR A 31 -6.81 -21.57 -15.41
CA THR A 31 -7.24 -20.29 -15.95
C THR A 31 -7.50 -20.38 -17.46
N TYR A 32 -6.68 -21.11 -18.21
CA TYR A 32 -6.91 -21.39 -19.63
C TYR A 32 -8.21 -22.20 -19.83
N ARG A 33 -8.50 -23.16 -18.95
CA ARG A 33 -9.73 -23.97 -18.99
C ARG A 33 -10.97 -23.14 -18.64
N ASP A 34 -10.92 -22.34 -17.59
CA ASP A 34 -12.11 -21.78 -16.94
C ASP A 34 -12.38 -20.30 -17.31
N SER A 35 -11.37 -19.55 -17.78
CA SER A 35 -11.51 -18.13 -18.13
C SER A 35 -11.49 -17.89 -19.63
N GLY A 36 -12.62 -17.46 -20.18
CA GLY A 36 -12.70 -17.03 -21.60
C GLY A 36 -11.78 -15.86 -21.92
N PHE A 37 -11.60 -14.93 -20.97
CA PHE A 37 -10.73 -13.78 -21.11
C PHE A 37 -9.26 -14.18 -21.33
N TYR A 38 -8.70 -15.03 -20.45
CA TYR A 38 -7.31 -15.46 -20.56
C TYR A 38 -7.10 -16.43 -21.72
N ARG A 39 -8.01 -17.38 -21.93
CA ARG A 39 -7.93 -18.31 -23.05
C ARG A 39 -7.81 -17.59 -24.37
N LYS A 40 -8.70 -16.61 -24.62
CA LYS A 40 -8.67 -15.83 -25.85
C LYS A 40 -7.32 -15.13 -26.07
N ARG A 41 -6.78 -14.46 -25.03
CA ARG A 41 -5.51 -13.75 -25.12
C ARG A 41 -4.31 -14.68 -25.31
N MET A 42 -4.30 -15.81 -24.63
CA MET A 42 -3.26 -16.82 -24.79
C MET A 42 -3.27 -17.42 -26.19
N ASP A 43 -4.48 -17.72 -26.74
CA ASP A 43 -4.62 -18.22 -28.10
C ASP A 43 -4.17 -17.19 -29.15
N GLU A 44 -4.48 -15.91 -28.97
CA GLU A 44 -4.02 -14.80 -29.83
C GLU A 44 -2.49 -14.67 -29.81
N MET A 45 -1.84 -14.97 -28.70
CA MET A 45 -0.37 -14.99 -28.57
C MET A 45 0.27 -16.31 -28.97
N GLY A 46 -0.52 -17.34 -29.29
CA GLY A 46 -0.04 -18.69 -29.60
C GLY A 46 0.58 -19.43 -28.42
N VAL A 47 0.18 -19.09 -27.18
CA VAL A 47 0.70 -19.68 -25.94
C VAL A 47 -0.30 -20.68 -25.36
N LYS A 48 0.21 -21.84 -24.96
CA LYS A 48 -0.56 -22.91 -24.32
C LYS A 48 -0.03 -23.19 -22.91
N PRO A 49 -0.84 -23.81 -22.01
CA PRO A 49 -0.39 -24.14 -20.66
C PRO A 49 0.92 -24.95 -20.62
N GLU A 50 1.10 -25.90 -21.54
CA GLU A 50 2.31 -26.74 -21.66
C GLU A 50 3.59 -25.98 -22.05
N ASP A 51 3.49 -24.73 -22.46
CA ASP A 51 4.63 -23.86 -22.78
C ASP A 51 5.29 -23.26 -21.55
N ILE A 52 4.66 -23.38 -20.38
CA ILE A 52 5.18 -22.89 -19.09
C ILE A 52 6.00 -24.02 -18.44
N LYS A 53 7.31 -24.00 -18.68
CA LYS A 53 8.26 -25.02 -18.20
C LYS A 53 9.21 -24.50 -17.13
N THR A 54 9.41 -23.20 -17.10
CA THR A 54 10.24 -22.48 -16.12
C THR A 54 9.50 -21.26 -15.59
N LEU A 55 9.95 -20.66 -14.49
CA LEU A 55 9.37 -19.40 -13.99
C LEU A 55 9.51 -18.25 -14.99
N ASP A 56 10.60 -18.24 -15.77
CA ASP A 56 10.83 -17.23 -16.80
C ASP A 56 9.79 -17.29 -17.94
N ASP A 57 9.15 -18.42 -18.14
CA ASP A 57 8.10 -18.57 -19.15
C ASP A 57 6.83 -17.79 -18.81
N ILE A 58 6.70 -17.24 -17.60
CA ILE A 58 5.63 -16.31 -17.25
C ILE A 58 5.57 -15.13 -18.23
N ARG A 59 6.71 -14.74 -18.80
CA ARG A 59 6.81 -13.65 -19.78
C ARG A 59 6.07 -13.92 -21.09
N LYS A 60 5.75 -15.18 -21.39
CA LYS A 60 4.91 -15.56 -22.53
C LYS A 60 3.44 -15.24 -22.31
N LEU A 61 3.01 -15.10 -21.03
CA LEU A 61 1.62 -14.87 -20.69
C LEU A 61 1.22 -13.42 -20.89
N PRO A 62 -0.04 -13.15 -21.25
CA PRO A 62 -0.55 -11.80 -21.45
C PRO A 62 -0.56 -11.00 -20.15
N PHE A 63 -0.30 -9.69 -20.27
CA PHE A 63 -0.54 -8.76 -19.17
C PHE A 63 -2.03 -8.55 -18.94
N MET A 64 -2.40 -8.35 -17.70
CA MET A 64 -3.67 -7.79 -17.28
C MET A 64 -3.50 -6.35 -16.82
N LYS A 65 -4.42 -5.46 -17.19
CA LYS A 65 -4.39 -4.03 -16.88
C LYS A 65 -5.67 -3.60 -16.16
N LYS A 66 -5.63 -2.44 -15.52
CA LYS A 66 -6.80 -1.84 -14.84
C LYS A 66 -7.99 -1.59 -15.80
N THR A 67 -7.71 -1.32 -17.07
CA THR A 67 -8.73 -1.22 -18.11
C THR A 67 -9.50 -2.51 -18.32
N ASP A 68 -8.81 -3.67 -18.24
CA ASP A 68 -9.45 -4.98 -18.41
C ASP A 68 -10.50 -5.24 -17.32
N LEU A 69 -10.23 -4.76 -16.08
CA LEU A 69 -11.19 -4.85 -14.97
C LEU A 69 -12.45 -4.04 -15.24
N ARG A 70 -12.31 -2.85 -15.83
CA ARG A 70 -13.44 -1.96 -16.17
C ARG A 70 -14.27 -2.48 -17.34
N ASP A 71 -13.58 -2.99 -18.37
CA ASP A 71 -14.22 -3.46 -19.60
C ASP A 71 -15.02 -4.75 -19.36
N ASN A 72 -14.64 -5.51 -18.32
CA ASN A 72 -15.34 -6.73 -17.91
C ASN A 72 -16.21 -6.53 -16.63
N TYR A 73 -16.56 -5.28 -16.30
CA TYR A 73 -17.45 -4.97 -15.17
C TYR A 73 -18.87 -5.54 -15.39
N PRO A 74 -19.54 -6.11 -14.38
CA PRO A 74 -19.07 -6.24 -13.00
C PRO A 74 -18.26 -7.52 -12.71
N ASP A 75 -18.50 -8.61 -13.42
CA ASP A 75 -18.09 -9.98 -13.06
C ASP A 75 -17.50 -10.79 -14.22
N GLY A 76 -17.30 -10.18 -15.39
CA GLY A 76 -16.81 -10.88 -16.60
C GLY A 76 -15.43 -11.54 -16.46
N LEU A 77 -14.71 -11.28 -15.37
CA LEU A 77 -13.44 -11.92 -15.04
C LEU A 77 -13.57 -13.01 -13.98
N PHE A 78 -14.75 -13.19 -13.40
CA PHE A 78 -14.97 -14.26 -12.44
C PHE A 78 -15.01 -15.63 -13.17
N VAL A 79 -14.35 -16.60 -12.57
CA VAL A 79 -14.36 -18.00 -13.04
C VAL A 79 -15.16 -18.91 -12.12
N LYS A 80 -15.71 -18.35 -11.04
CA LYS A 80 -16.62 -18.99 -10.11
C LYS A 80 -17.98 -18.31 -10.15
N PRO A 81 -19.08 -19.05 -10.14
CA PRO A 81 -20.42 -18.47 -10.03
C PRO A 81 -20.66 -17.88 -8.64
N TYR A 82 -21.66 -17.01 -8.51
CA TYR A 82 -21.92 -16.26 -7.26
C TYR A 82 -22.28 -17.17 -6.07
N ASP A 83 -22.83 -18.34 -6.29
CA ASP A 83 -23.17 -19.33 -5.26
C ASP A 83 -21.95 -20.08 -4.68
N GLU A 84 -20.79 -19.99 -5.36
CA GLU A 84 -19.50 -20.45 -4.84
C GLU A 84 -18.70 -19.31 -4.17
N LEU A 85 -19.18 -18.05 -4.25
CA LEU A 85 -18.54 -16.91 -3.62
C LEU A 85 -19.11 -16.68 -2.21
N VAL A 86 -18.22 -16.38 -1.26
CA VAL A 86 -18.62 -16.05 0.12
C VAL A 86 -18.51 -14.58 0.42
N ARG A 87 -17.84 -13.81 -0.48
CA ARG A 87 -17.68 -12.36 -0.33
C ARG A 87 -17.42 -11.69 -1.66
N VAL A 88 -17.85 -10.41 -1.75
CA VAL A 88 -17.54 -9.51 -2.84
C VAL A 88 -17.11 -8.16 -2.23
N HIS A 89 -15.99 -7.61 -2.71
CA HIS A 89 -15.54 -6.26 -2.42
C HIS A 89 -15.61 -5.39 -3.67
N VAL A 90 -15.74 -4.08 -3.45
CA VAL A 90 -15.83 -3.12 -4.54
C VAL A 90 -14.90 -1.95 -4.24
N SER A 91 -14.00 -1.62 -5.16
CA SER A 91 -13.12 -0.46 -5.02
C SER A 91 -13.84 0.86 -5.36
N SER A 92 -13.33 1.99 -4.88
CA SER A 92 -13.97 3.30 -5.07
C SER A 92 -14.01 3.84 -6.50
N GLY A 93 -13.27 3.25 -7.44
CA GLY A 93 -13.29 3.61 -8.85
C GLY A 93 -13.15 5.12 -9.13
N THR A 94 -12.03 5.73 -8.76
CA THR A 94 -11.78 7.18 -8.92
C THR A 94 -11.90 7.70 -10.34
N THR A 95 -11.90 6.84 -11.35
CA THR A 95 -11.87 7.19 -12.78
C THR A 95 -12.97 6.50 -13.60
N GLY A 96 -14.13 6.16 -13.02
CA GLY A 96 -15.23 5.50 -13.74
C GLY A 96 -15.88 4.35 -12.99
N LYS A 97 -16.13 3.21 -13.67
CA LYS A 97 -16.73 2.04 -13.05
C LYS A 97 -15.80 1.47 -11.95
N PRO A 98 -16.35 1.08 -10.78
CA PRO A 98 -15.55 0.48 -9.72
C PRO A 98 -15.02 -0.90 -10.13
N THR A 99 -13.97 -1.37 -9.47
CA THR A 99 -13.51 -2.76 -9.61
C THR A 99 -14.26 -3.64 -8.63
N VAL A 100 -14.88 -4.71 -9.12
CA VAL A 100 -15.55 -5.73 -8.32
C VAL A 100 -14.65 -6.95 -8.20
N VAL A 101 -14.47 -7.46 -6.99
CA VAL A 101 -13.58 -8.59 -6.69
C VAL A 101 -14.34 -9.61 -5.86
N GLY A 102 -14.45 -10.82 -6.37
CA GLY A 102 -15.08 -11.97 -5.67
C GLY A 102 -14.04 -12.80 -4.92
N TYR A 103 -14.51 -13.51 -3.89
CA TYR A 103 -13.70 -14.39 -3.05
C TYR A 103 -14.44 -15.68 -2.75
N THR A 104 -13.77 -16.82 -2.95
CA THR A 104 -14.17 -18.11 -2.36
C THR A 104 -13.74 -18.17 -0.90
N GLN A 105 -14.17 -19.19 -0.16
CA GLN A 105 -13.69 -19.40 1.21
C GLN A 105 -12.16 -19.61 1.23
N LYS A 106 -11.62 -20.35 0.26
CA LYS A 106 -10.17 -20.55 0.14
C LYS A 106 -9.41 -19.23 -0.12
N ASP A 107 -9.98 -18.34 -0.94
CA ASP A 107 -9.41 -17.00 -1.15
C ASP A 107 -9.30 -16.22 0.17
N LEU A 108 -10.34 -16.28 1.01
CA LEU A 108 -10.34 -15.63 2.33
C LEU A 108 -9.35 -16.27 3.30
N ASP A 109 -9.26 -17.60 3.31
CA ASP A 109 -8.33 -18.33 4.15
C ASP A 109 -6.89 -18.03 3.80
N MET A 110 -6.55 -17.93 2.50
CA MET A 110 -5.23 -17.54 2.01
C MET A 110 -4.91 -16.08 2.32
N TRP A 111 -5.90 -15.20 2.21
CA TRP A 111 -5.72 -13.80 2.59
C TRP A 111 -5.43 -13.64 4.09
N ALA A 112 -6.22 -14.30 4.95
CA ALA A 112 -5.96 -14.30 6.38
C ALA A 112 -4.59 -14.90 6.71
N GLU A 113 -4.21 -16.03 6.07
CA GLU A 113 -2.90 -16.66 6.21
C GLU A 113 -1.74 -15.69 5.90
N SER A 114 -1.85 -14.91 4.81
CA SER A 114 -0.83 -13.95 4.42
C SER A 114 -0.64 -12.84 5.47
N LEU A 115 -1.74 -12.36 6.03
CA LEU A 115 -1.71 -11.33 7.08
C LEU A 115 -1.24 -11.89 8.43
N ASP A 116 -1.62 -13.13 8.79
CA ASP A 116 -1.18 -13.78 10.04
C ASP A 116 0.34 -13.96 10.06
N ARG A 117 0.95 -14.38 8.94
CA ARG A 117 2.41 -14.44 8.79
C ARG A 117 3.03 -13.05 8.99
N GLY A 118 2.43 -12.02 8.39
CA GLY A 118 2.88 -10.64 8.53
C GLY A 118 2.73 -10.13 9.97
N MET A 119 1.57 -10.28 10.59
CA MET A 119 1.32 -9.85 11.98
C MET A 119 2.24 -10.56 12.97
N THR A 120 2.44 -11.86 12.81
CA THR A 120 3.37 -12.63 13.65
C THR A 120 4.82 -12.18 13.44
N SER A 121 5.19 -11.72 12.24
CA SER A 121 6.56 -11.30 11.91
C SER A 121 7.01 -10.05 12.67
N PHE A 122 6.09 -9.21 13.13
CA PHE A 122 6.39 -8.08 14.01
C PHE A 122 5.93 -8.30 15.47
N GLY A 123 5.68 -9.55 15.83
CA GLY A 123 5.44 -9.95 17.21
C GLY A 123 4.02 -9.69 17.71
N MET A 124 3.01 -9.69 16.83
CA MET A 124 1.62 -9.76 17.25
C MET A 124 1.24 -11.19 17.61
N THR A 125 0.42 -11.36 18.64
CA THR A 125 0.02 -12.66 19.21
C THR A 125 -1.45 -12.64 19.64
N ASN A 126 -1.95 -13.78 20.11
CA ASN A 126 -3.28 -13.89 20.72
C ASN A 126 -3.46 -13.12 22.06
N LYS A 127 -2.41 -12.50 22.58
CA LYS A 127 -2.47 -11.64 23.77
C LYS A 127 -2.66 -10.17 23.42
N ASP A 128 -2.60 -9.83 22.15
CA ASP A 128 -2.79 -8.46 21.67
C ASP A 128 -4.27 -8.12 21.54
N MET A 129 -4.60 -6.84 21.75
CA MET A 129 -5.88 -6.25 21.37
C MET A 129 -5.62 -5.26 20.23
N LEU A 130 -6.25 -5.51 19.08
CA LEU A 130 -6.16 -4.68 17.88
C LEU A 130 -7.34 -3.73 17.78
N GLN A 131 -7.09 -2.43 17.86
CA GLN A 131 -8.06 -1.42 17.44
C GLN A 131 -7.96 -1.23 15.93
N ASN A 132 -9.01 -1.58 15.20
CA ASN A 132 -9.02 -1.46 13.75
C ASN A 132 -9.79 -0.22 13.29
N SER A 133 -9.04 0.80 12.91
CA SER A 133 -9.55 2.10 12.47
C SER A 133 -9.68 2.22 10.95
N HIS A 134 -9.53 1.14 10.21
CA HIS A 134 -9.88 1.09 8.79
C HIS A 134 -11.39 0.94 8.59
N GLY A 135 -11.91 1.47 7.48
CA GLY A 135 -13.33 1.37 7.12
C GLY A 135 -13.77 -0.08 6.85
N TYR A 136 -14.94 -0.43 7.34
CA TYR A 136 -15.57 -1.76 7.19
C TYR A 136 -16.59 -1.83 6.04
N GLY A 137 -16.61 -0.86 5.16
CA GLY A 137 -17.54 -0.84 4.03
C GLY A 137 -17.12 -1.74 2.87
N LEU A 138 -17.23 -1.25 1.66
CA LEU A 138 -16.92 -2.00 0.43
C LEU A 138 -15.43 -2.33 0.27
N PHE A 139 -14.55 -1.62 1.02
CA PHE A 139 -13.10 -1.75 0.92
C PHE A 139 -12.57 -2.97 1.66
N THR A 140 -11.43 -3.46 1.21
CA THR A 140 -10.79 -4.68 1.74
C THR A 140 -10.05 -4.46 3.06
N GLY A 141 -9.59 -3.22 3.33
CA GLY A 141 -8.64 -2.93 4.42
C GLY A 141 -9.13 -3.33 5.82
N GLY A 142 -10.33 -2.87 6.20
CA GLY A 142 -10.86 -3.12 7.55
C GLY A 142 -11.15 -4.60 7.80
N ILE A 143 -11.88 -5.24 6.89
CA ILE A 143 -12.33 -6.62 7.08
C ILE A 143 -11.16 -7.60 7.02
N GLY A 144 -10.21 -7.43 6.09
CA GLY A 144 -9.07 -8.35 5.97
C GLY A 144 -8.19 -8.37 7.21
N ILE A 145 -7.85 -7.20 7.75
CA ILE A 145 -7.07 -7.08 8.99
C ILE A 145 -7.85 -7.66 10.18
N HIS A 146 -9.18 -7.43 10.24
CA HIS A 146 -10.04 -7.98 11.29
C HIS A 146 -10.01 -9.52 11.31
N GLU A 147 -10.25 -10.13 10.16
CA GLU A 147 -10.32 -11.59 10.06
C GLU A 147 -9.00 -12.27 10.41
N ALA A 148 -7.90 -11.75 9.90
CA ALA A 148 -6.58 -12.26 10.22
C ALA A 148 -6.29 -12.15 11.73
N ALA A 149 -6.49 -10.97 12.33
CA ALA A 149 -6.27 -10.80 13.76
C ALA A 149 -7.16 -11.74 14.61
N THR A 150 -8.41 -11.99 14.16
CA THR A 150 -9.31 -12.95 14.82
C THR A 150 -8.81 -14.38 14.67
N LYS A 151 -8.32 -14.77 13.49
CA LYS A 151 -7.72 -16.09 13.24
C LYS A 151 -6.44 -16.30 14.06
N LEU A 152 -5.62 -15.25 14.20
CA LEU A 152 -4.45 -15.24 15.10
C LEU A 152 -4.85 -15.44 16.57
N GLY A 153 -6.13 -15.23 16.93
CA GLY A 153 -6.64 -15.31 18.30
C GLY A 153 -6.55 -13.99 19.07
N ALA A 154 -6.15 -12.90 18.43
CA ALA A 154 -6.13 -11.57 19.05
C ALA A 154 -7.55 -11.00 19.21
N THR A 155 -7.74 -10.17 20.24
CA THR A 155 -9.01 -9.45 20.40
C THR A 155 -9.08 -8.29 19.42
N VAL A 156 -10.19 -8.16 18.67
CA VAL A 156 -10.38 -7.06 17.74
C VAL A 156 -11.43 -6.07 18.26
N LEU A 157 -11.06 -4.80 18.30
CA LEU A 157 -11.95 -3.66 18.55
C LEU A 157 -12.25 -2.98 17.19
N PRO A 158 -13.43 -3.20 16.59
CA PRO A 158 -13.73 -2.76 15.23
C PRO A 158 -14.28 -1.32 15.23
N THR A 159 -13.43 -0.34 15.49
CA THR A 159 -13.84 1.08 15.60
C THR A 159 -14.24 1.70 14.27
N SER A 160 -13.75 1.17 13.14
CA SER A 160 -13.92 1.75 11.82
C SER A 160 -13.29 3.15 11.71
N THR A 161 -13.57 3.87 10.62
CA THR A 161 -13.08 5.24 10.41
C THR A 161 -13.94 6.26 11.18
N GLY A 162 -13.33 7.42 11.46
CA GLY A 162 -14.04 8.56 12.09
C GLY A 162 -14.18 8.47 13.60
N ASN A 163 -14.89 9.46 14.16
CA ASN A 163 -15.12 9.59 15.60
C ASN A 163 -13.84 9.49 16.44
N THR A 164 -12.81 10.23 16.06
CA THR A 164 -11.47 10.19 16.64
C THR A 164 -11.47 10.30 18.17
N ASN A 165 -12.30 11.18 18.74
CA ASN A 165 -12.44 11.33 20.19
C ASN A 165 -12.82 10.02 20.87
N ARG A 166 -13.83 9.31 20.33
CA ARG A 166 -14.28 8.02 20.85
C ARG A 166 -13.23 6.95 20.72
N GLN A 167 -12.47 6.97 19.63
CA GLN A 167 -11.38 6.02 19.40
C GLN A 167 -10.26 6.22 20.44
N ILE A 168 -9.92 7.45 20.77
CA ILE A 168 -8.92 7.77 21.80
C ILE A 168 -9.42 7.37 23.19
N GLU A 169 -10.67 7.65 23.55
CA GLU A 169 -11.28 7.20 24.81
C GLU A 169 -11.16 5.69 24.96
N LEU A 170 -11.57 4.93 23.95
CA LEU A 170 -11.47 3.46 23.96
C LEU A 170 -10.04 2.96 24.06
N MET A 171 -9.09 3.63 23.42
CA MET A 171 -7.67 3.31 23.47
C MET A 171 -7.06 3.56 24.88
N CYS A 172 -7.61 4.51 25.64
CA CYS A 172 -7.23 4.77 27.04
C CYS A 172 -7.91 3.78 28.01
N ASP A 173 -9.19 3.48 27.78
CA ASP A 173 -9.99 2.65 28.69
C ASP A 173 -9.72 1.16 28.56
N LEU A 174 -9.37 0.69 27.36
CA LEU A 174 -9.15 -0.73 27.04
C LEU A 174 -7.66 -1.04 26.86
N PRO A 175 -7.23 -2.30 27.06
CA PRO A 175 -5.83 -2.70 26.91
C PRO A 175 -5.43 -2.85 25.43
N VAL A 176 -5.72 -1.84 24.59
CA VAL A 176 -5.34 -1.83 23.18
C VAL A 176 -3.83 -1.78 23.05
N THR A 177 -3.24 -2.81 22.44
CA THR A 177 -1.78 -2.94 22.23
C THR A 177 -1.34 -2.60 20.82
N THR A 178 -2.26 -2.74 19.85
CA THR A 178 -2.00 -2.53 18.44
C THR A 178 -3.15 -1.70 17.81
N ILE A 179 -2.82 -0.76 16.93
CA ILE A 179 -3.79 -0.01 16.14
C ILE A 179 -3.53 -0.22 14.65
N ALA A 180 -4.58 -0.36 13.84
CA ALA A 180 -4.48 -0.36 12.39
C ALA A 180 -5.19 0.88 11.81
N GLY A 181 -4.54 1.59 10.89
CA GLY A 181 -5.08 2.79 10.26
C GLY A 181 -4.23 3.30 9.10
N THR A 182 -4.70 4.35 8.42
CA THR A 182 -3.86 5.03 7.45
C THR A 182 -2.80 5.88 8.15
N PRO A 183 -1.61 6.10 7.55
CA PRO A 183 -0.59 6.98 8.12
C PRO A 183 -1.13 8.36 8.54
N SER A 184 -1.87 9.03 7.67
CA SER A 184 -2.47 10.34 7.95
C SER A 184 -3.43 10.30 9.16
N TYR A 185 -4.19 9.22 9.30
CA TYR A 185 -5.10 9.05 10.44
C TYR A 185 -4.36 8.80 11.75
N LEU A 186 -3.26 8.06 11.72
CA LEU A 186 -2.40 7.86 12.90
C LEU A 186 -1.77 9.18 13.37
N PHE A 187 -1.36 10.06 12.45
CA PHE A 187 -0.94 11.41 12.79
C PHE A 187 -2.07 12.21 13.41
N HIS A 188 -3.27 12.16 12.83
CA HIS A 188 -4.44 12.86 13.37
C HIS A 188 -4.82 12.39 14.79
N ILE A 189 -4.71 11.09 15.08
CA ILE A 189 -4.87 10.56 16.44
C ILE A 189 -3.81 11.17 17.37
N ALA A 190 -2.54 11.18 16.97
CA ALA A 190 -1.46 11.73 17.77
C ALA A 190 -1.68 13.24 18.05
N ASP A 191 -2.05 14.04 17.03
CA ASP A 191 -2.37 15.44 17.17
C ASP A 191 -3.53 15.66 18.16
N THR A 192 -4.58 14.85 18.05
CA THR A 192 -5.75 14.96 18.94
C THR A 192 -5.40 14.56 20.38
N CYS A 193 -4.53 13.57 20.59
CA CYS A 193 -4.03 13.19 21.91
C CYS A 193 -3.26 14.34 22.54
N ASP A 194 -2.34 14.99 21.83
CA ASP A 194 -1.57 16.12 22.35
C ASP A 194 -2.46 17.30 22.72
N GLN A 195 -3.44 17.66 21.87
CA GLN A 195 -4.43 18.70 22.16
C GLN A 195 -5.26 18.42 23.43
N LYS A 196 -5.47 17.15 23.76
CA LYS A 196 -6.18 16.71 24.97
C LYS A 196 -5.26 16.50 26.18
N GLY A 197 -3.96 16.66 26.03
CA GLY A 197 -2.99 16.38 27.08
C GLY A 197 -2.81 14.89 27.38
N ILE A 198 -3.13 13.99 26.44
CA ILE A 198 -3.02 12.54 26.56
C ILE A 198 -1.64 12.12 26.05
N ASP A 199 -0.81 11.52 26.91
CA ASP A 199 0.45 10.92 26.55
C ASP A 199 0.23 9.45 26.16
N ILE A 200 0.29 9.14 24.86
CA ILE A 200 0.04 7.80 24.33
C ILE A 200 0.91 6.74 25.03
N ARG A 201 2.15 7.08 25.40
CA ARG A 201 3.10 6.16 26.05
C ARG A 201 2.71 5.79 27.49
N LYS A 202 2.05 6.73 28.19
CA LYS A 202 1.72 6.59 29.62
C LYS A 202 0.26 6.20 29.81
N ASP A 203 -0.63 6.85 29.05
CA ASP A 203 -2.07 6.78 29.28
C ASP A 203 -2.72 5.63 28.50
N THR A 204 -1.96 4.94 27.62
CA THR A 204 -2.43 3.79 26.83
C THR A 204 -1.51 2.56 26.97
N LYS A 205 -1.99 1.42 26.46
CA LYS A 205 -1.18 0.20 26.32
C LYS A 205 -0.63 0.04 24.89
N LEU A 206 -0.83 1.02 24.03
CA LEU A 206 -0.45 0.95 22.62
C LEU A 206 1.08 0.85 22.46
N ARG A 207 1.52 -0.11 21.63
CA ARG A 207 2.96 -0.37 21.40
C ARG A 207 3.27 -0.54 19.91
N LYS A 208 2.27 -0.93 19.13
CA LYS A 208 2.41 -1.29 17.71
C LYS A 208 1.34 -0.61 16.88
N ALA A 209 1.66 -0.35 15.60
CA ALA A 209 0.65 0.04 14.62
C ALA A 209 0.90 -0.65 13.28
N ILE A 210 -0.20 -0.92 12.55
CA ILE A 210 -0.21 -1.33 11.15
C ILE A 210 -0.65 -0.12 10.34
N ALA A 211 0.22 0.39 9.47
CA ALA A 211 -0.07 1.55 8.64
C ALA A 211 -0.11 1.18 7.16
N GLY A 212 -1.16 1.56 6.45
CA GLY A 212 -1.27 1.26 5.02
C GLY A 212 -2.42 2.00 4.34
N GLY A 213 -2.58 1.76 3.04
CA GLY A 213 -3.66 2.33 2.24
C GLY A 213 -3.33 3.67 1.58
N GLU A 214 -2.25 4.33 1.97
CA GLU A 214 -1.72 5.54 1.34
C GLU A 214 -0.18 5.54 1.38
N PRO A 215 0.49 6.23 0.45
CA PRO A 215 1.93 6.41 0.49
C PRO A 215 2.33 7.29 1.67
N TRP A 216 3.52 7.08 2.21
CA TRP A 216 4.17 7.94 3.21
C TRP A 216 5.66 7.67 3.28
N SER A 217 6.45 8.68 3.68
CA SER A 217 7.90 8.60 3.71
C SER A 217 8.44 7.93 4.97
N GLU A 218 9.70 7.47 4.92
CA GLU A 218 10.38 6.94 6.10
C GLU A 218 10.53 7.99 7.20
N SER A 219 10.86 9.23 6.81
CA SER A 219 10.96 10.33 7.76
C SER A 219 9.65 10.64 8.48
N MET A 220 8.50 10.50 7.81
CA MET A 220 7.19 10.59 8.47
C MET A 220 7.00 9.46 9.48
N ARG A 221 7.38 8.22 9.13
CA ARG A 221 7.31 7.09 10.06
C ARG A 221 8.17 7.33 11.30
N GLU A 222 9.41 7.76 11.11
CA GLU A 222 10.31 8.07 12.21
C GLU A 222 9.78 9.18 13.11
N LYS A 223 9.28 10.28 12.54
CA LYS A 223 8.64 11.37 13.30
C LYS A 223 7.51 10.84 14.17
N LEU A 224 6.61 10.03 13.61
CA LEU A 224 5.46 9.50 14.34
C LEU A 224 5.89 8.50 15.42
N GLN A 225 6.84 7.61 15.13
CA GLN A 225 7.39 6.66 16.11
C GLN A 225 8.09 7.38 17.26
N ASN A 226 8.90 8.40 16.97
CA ASN A 226 9.60 9.19 17.99
C ASN A 226 8.61 9.96 18.88
N ARG A 227 7.55 10.51 18.32
CA ARG A 227 6.51 11.26 19.03
C ARG A 227 5.69 10.34 19.94
N THR A 228 5.22 9.22 19.43
CA THR A 228 4.25 8.35 20.10
C THR A 228 4.86 7.20 20.90
N GLY A 229 6.10 6.81 20.60
CA GLY A 229 6.74 5.62 21.14
C GLY A 229 6.19 4.29 20.61
N ILE A 230 5.33 4.34 19.59
CA ILE A 230 4.75 3.17 18.93
C ILE A 230 5.67 2.71 17.81
N LYS A 231 5.91 1.41 17.66
CA LYS A 231 6.58 0.85 16.49
C LYS A 231 5.55 0.64 15.36
N ILE A 232 5.80 1.21 14.17
CA ILE A 232 4.81 1.27 13.10
C ILE A 232 5.29 0.42 11.91
N PHE A 233 4.49 -0.57 11.55
CA PHE A 233 4.77 -1.51 10.47
C PHE A 233 3.93 -1.16 9.25
N ASN A 234 4.59 -1.03 8.13
CA ASN A 234 3.93 -0.69 6.89
C ASN A 234 3.20 -1.91 6.31
N CYS A 235 2.05 -1.67 5.67
CA CYS A 235 1.24 -2.69 5.03
C CYS A 235 0.92 -2.28 3.60
N TYR A 236 1.12 -3.20 2.66
CA TYR A 236 0.85 -2.99 1.25
C TYR A 236 -0.14 -4.02 0.70
N GLY A 237 -0.97 -3.59 -0.23
CA GLY A 237 -1.89 -4.43 -0.96
C GLY A 237 -2.88 -3.63 -1.81
N ALA A 238 -3.62 -4.34 -2.63
CA ALA A 238 -4.73 -3.79 -3.43
C ALA A 238 -5.89 -4.77 -3.45
N SER A 239 -7.11 -4.25 -3.64
CA SER A 239 -8.32 -5.08 -3.63
C SER A 239 -8.24 -6.22 -4.65
N GLU A 240 -7.58 -5.98 -5.79
CA GLU A 240 -7.45 -6.93 -6.89
C GLU A 240 -6.70 -8.22 -6.50
N PHE A 241 -5.75 -8.13 -5.57
CA PHE A 241 -5.00 -9.30 -5.08
C PHE A 241 -5.21 -9.60 -3.60
N TYR A 242 -6.43 -9.63 -3.16
CA TYR A 242 -7.01 -9.84 -1.84
C TYR A 242 -7.27 -8.56 -1.05
N GLY A 243 -6.39 -7.58 -1.01
CA GLY A 243 -6.42 -6.40 -0.16
C GLY A 243 -5.07 -6.17 0.50
N PRO A 244 -4.99 -5.59 1.70
CA PRO A 244 -3.74 -5.58 2.47
C PRO A 244 -3.29 -7.02 2.70
N MET A 245 -2.04 -7.34 2.33
CA MET A 245 -1.52 -8.70 2.48
C MET A 245 -0.02 -8.79 2.75
N PHE A 246 0.74 -7.76 2.40
CA PHE A 246 2.18 -7.73 2.60
C PHE A 246 2.53 -6.77 3.71
N LEU A 247 3.20 -7.25 4.76
CA LEU A 247 3.60 -6.46 5.90
C LEU A 247 5.12 -6.48 6.08
N GLU A 248 5.61 -5.41 6.70
CA GLU A 248 6.96 -5.39 7.23
C GLU A 248 7.05 -6.27 8.48
N CYS A 249 8.20 -6.89 8.70
CA CYS A 249 8.54 -7.54 9.96
C CYS A 249 9.16 -6.54 10.94
N GLU A 250 9.61 -7.01 12.11
CA GLU A 250 10.24 -6.17 13.13
C GLU A 250 11.51 -5.43 12.66
N GLU A 251 12.16 -5.90 11.59
CA GLU A 251 13.32 -5.25 10.97
C GLU A 251 12.97 -4.00 10.15
N GLN A 252 11.69 -3.82 9.77
CA GLN A 252 11.19 -2.72 8.96
C GLN A 252 11.97 -2.50 7.64
N ALA A 253 12.41 -3.60 7.02
CA ALA A 253 13.31 -3.61 5.86
C ALA A 253 12.61 -4.08 4.59
N GLY A 254 11.42 -3.56 4.32
CA GLY A 254 10.55 -3.91 3.20
C GLY A 254 9.46 -4.94 3.55
N PHE A 255 8.50 -5.07 2.64
CA PHE A 255 7.34 -5.96 2.78
C PHE A 255 7.70 -7.39 2.44
N HIS A 256 7.45 -8.35 3.32
CA HIS A 256 7.58 -9.77 2.97
C HIS A 256 6.51 -10.16 1.94
N ILE A 257 6.97 -10.73 0.82
CA ILE A 257 6.12 -11.25 -0.23
C ILE A 257 6.06 -12.77 -0.09
N TRP A 258 4.87 -13.30 0.13
CA TRP A 258 4.67 -14.73 0.31
C TRP A 258 4.72 -15.45 -1.04
N ALA A 259 5.92 -15.98 -1.36
CA ALA A 259 6.24 -16.55 -2.67
C ALA A 259 5.41 -17.80 -3.02
N ASP A 260 4.84 -18.48 -2.04
CA ASP A 260 3.87 -19.56 -2.22
C ASP A 260 2.47 -19.07 -2.61
N ILE A 261 2.15 -17.79 -2.36
CA ILE A 261 0.85 -17.18 -2.67
C ILE A 261 0.93 -16.28 -3.91
N THR A 262 2.06 -15.59 -4.06
CA THR A 262 2.22 -14.50 -5.04
C THR A 262 3.54 -14.59 -5.76
N LEU A 263 3.52 -14.39 -7.07
CA LEU A 263 4.72 -14.16 -7.86
C LEU A 263 4.75 -12.69 -8.29
N ILE A 264 5.83 -11.99 -7.97
CA ILE A 264 6.07 -10.58 -8.33
C ILE A 264 7.17 -10.51 -9.39
N GLU A 265 6.89 -9.81 -10.47
CA GLU A 265 7.88 -9.36 -11.45
C GLU A 265 8.11 -7.86 -11.25
N ILE A 266 9.35 -7.41 -11.40
CA ILE A 266 9.71 -5.99 -11.49
C ILE A 266 10.23 -5.75 -12.89
N LEU A 267 9.56 -4.90 -13.65
CA LEU A 267 9.81 -4.70 -15.08
C LEU A 267 10.25 -3.26 -15.38
N ASP A 268 11.15 -3.12 -16.33
CA ASP A 268 11.55 -1.84 -16.89
C ASP A 268 10.49 -1.26 -17.87
N GLU A 269 10.82 -0.15 -18.51
CA GLU A 269 9.96 0.52 -19.51
C GLU A 269 9.74 -0.30 -20.80
N ASN A 270 10.60 -1.29 -21.07
CA ASN A 270 10.53 -2.20 -22.21
C ASN A 270 9.91 -3.56 -21.84
N ASP A 271 9.28 -3.67 -20.67
CA ASP A 271 8.67 -4.90 -20.16
C ASP A 271 9.67 -6.04 -19.90
N GLN A 272 10.96 -5.70 -19.68
CA GLN A 272 11.98 -6.65 -19.33
C GLN A 272 12.21 -6.69 -17.82
N PRO A 273 12.48 -7.86 -17.24
CA PRO A 273 12.84 -7.98 -15.84
C PRO A 273 14.09 -7.16 -15.52
N VAL A 274 14.03 -6.39 -14.46
CA VAL A 274 15.19 -5.69 -13.90
C VAL A 274 16.01 -6.66 -13.03
N LYS A 275 17.24 -6.27 -12.67
CA LYS A 275 18.05 -7.07 -11.73
C LYS A 275 17.47 -6.97 -10.32
N ASP A 276 17.82 -7.98 -9.51
CA ASP A 276 17.46 -8.00 -8.07
C ASP A 276 17.89 -6.69 -7.40
N GLY A 277 16.95 -6.05 -6.68
CA GLY A 277 17.14 -4.75 -6.04
C GLY A 277 17.01 -3.52 -6.95
N GLU A 278 16.96 -3.65 -8.27
CA GLU A 278 16.69 -2.53 -9.18
C GLU A 278 15.20 -2.18 -9.20
N ARG A 279 14.89 -0.91 -9.46
CA ARG A 279 13.51 -0.39 -9.49
C ARG A 279 12.85 -0.60 -10.83
N GLY A 280 11.56 -0.88 -10.80
CA GLY A 280 10.70 -0.99 -11.97
C GLY A 280 9.23 -1.08 -11.60
N ALA A 281 8.38 -1.25 -12.60
CA ALA A 281 6.95 -1.42 -12.43
C ALA A 281 6.63 -2.78 -11.83
N ILE A 282 5.76 -2.79 -10.80
CA ILE A 282 5.32 -4.03 -10.15
C ILE A 282 4.26 -4.70 -11.03
N VAL A 283 4.48 -6.00 -11.28
CA VAL A 283 3.51 -6.88 -11.94
C VAL A 283 3.23 -8.07 -11.02
N VAL A 284 1.94 -8.31 -10.75
CA VAL A 284 1.49 -9.28 -9.74
C VAL A 284 0.78 -10.45 -10.38
N THR A 285 1.20 -11.67 -10.02
CA THR A 285 0.48 -12.91 -10.34
C THR A 285 0.08 -13.59 -9.04
N MET A 286 -1.22 -13.83 -8.86
CA MET A 286 -1.78 -14.51 -7.68
C MET A 286 -1.87 -16.01 -7.96
N LEU A 287 -0.94 -16.79 -7.42
CA LEU A 287 -0.78 -18.21 -7.73
C LEU A 287 -1.98 -19.06 -7.29
N GLN A 288 -2.62 -18.71 -6.19
CA GLN A 288 -3.66 -19.53 -5.56
C GLN A 288 -5.06 -18.91 -5.56
N LYS A 289 -5.24 -17.69 -6.10
CA LYS A 289 -6.54 -17.01 -6.12
C LYS A 289 -7.53 -17.74 -7.06
N GLU A 290 -8.73 -18.08 -6.54
CA GLU A 290 -9.69 -18.92 -7.26
C GLU A 290 -10.80 -18.16 -7.98
N ALA A 291 -11.52 -17.31 -7.26
CA ALA A 291 -12.74 -16.68 -7.80
C ALA A 291 -12.47 -15.76 -8.99
N PHE A 292 -11.32 -15.08 -8.94
CA PHE A 292 -10.88 -14.08 -9.89
C PHE A 292 -9.37 -14.26 -10.11
N PRO A 293 -8.95 -15.08 -11.07
CA PRO A 293 -7.55 -15.30 -11.39
C PRO A 293 -6.87 -14.00 -11.81
N LEU A 294 -5.67 -13.77 -11.30
CA LEU A 294 -4.89 -12.57 -11.59
C LEU A 294 -3.49 -13.01 -12.07
N ILE A 295 -3.28 -12.93 -13.39
CA ILE A 295 -2.01 -13.26 -14.03
C ILE A 295 -1.41 -11.99 -14.63
N ARG A 296 -0.15 -11.69 -14.30
CA ARG A 296 0.65 -10.56 -14.79
C ARG A 296 -0.10 -9.22 -14.73
N TYR A 297 -0.72 -8.93 -13.60
CA TYR A 297 -1.47 -7.69 -13.39
C TYR A 297 -0.54 -6.51 -13.15
N ARG A 298 -0.61 -5.53 -14.03
CA ARG A 298 0.08 -4.24 -13.89
C ARG A 298 -0.70 -3.34 -12.94
N ILE A 299 -0.24 -3.27 -11.72
CA ILE A 299 -0.91 -2.46 -10.69
C ILE A 299 -0.64 -0.96 -10.85
N GLY A 300 0.46 -0.59 -11.52
CA GLY A 300 0.88 0.80 -11.68
C GLY A 300 1.86 1.30 -10.61
N ASP A 301 2.14 0.55 -9.56
CA ASP A 301 3.10 0.94 -8.52
C ASP A 301 4.54 0.63 -8.96
N ILE A 302 5.50 1.40 -8.45
CA ILE A 302 6.93 1.27 -8.71
C ILE A 302 7.65 0.91 -7.42
N SER A 303 8.46 -0.15 -7.46
CA SER A 303 9.31 -0.57 -6.35
C SER A 303 10.51 -1.40 -6.85
N SER A 304 11.23 -2.04 -5.92
CA SER A 304 12.23 -3.08 -6.20
C SER A 304 11.96 -4.31 -5.35
N LEU A 305 12.39 -5.47 -5.81
CA LEU A 305 12.26 -6.75 -5.12
C LEU A 305 13.65 -7.26 -4.77
N GLU A 306 13.83 -7.80 -3.57
CA GLU A 306 15.08 -8.37 -3.08
C GLU A 306 14.88 -9.79 -2.57
N TRP A 307 15.68 -10.73 -3.09
CA TRP A 307 15.72 -12.13 -2.66
C TRP A 307 16.75 -12.42 -1.57
N THR A 308 17.21 -11.39 -0.86
CA THR A 308 18.15 -11.56 0.24
C THR A 308 17.44 -12.01 1.51
N LYS A 309 18.03 -12.97 2.24
CA LYS A 309 17.47 -13.44 3.53
C LYS A 309 17.33 -12.29 4.51
N CYS A 310 16.14 -12.13 5.08
CA CYS A 310 15.88 -11.13 6.09
C CYS A 310 16.53 -11.51 7.44
N LYS A 311 16.95 -10.51 8.22
CA LYS A 311 17.45 -10.71 9.59
C LYS A 311 16.39 -11.32 10.51
N CYS A 312 15.10 -11.18 10.20
CA CYS A 312 14.00 -11.86 10.90
C CYS A 312 13.94 -13.38 10.64
N GLY A 313 14.90 -13.96 9.92
CA GLY A 313 15.00 -15.39 9.62
C GLY A 313 14.22 -15.87 8.39
N ARG A 314 13.26 -15.07 7.87
CA ARG A 314 12.45 -15.42 6.70
C ARG A 314 13.27 -15.37 5.42
N THR A 315 12.96 -16.30 4.50
CA THR A 315 13.66 -16.50 3.23
C THR A 315 12.90 -15.94 2.02
N HIS A 316 11.64 -15.60 2.20
CA HIS A 316 10.81 -15.01 1.17
C HIS A 316 11.34 -13.63 0.72
N PRO A 317 11.15 -13.26 -0.57
CA PRO A 317 11.61 -11.98 -1.07
C PRO A 317 10.89 -10.81 -0.37
N ARG A 318 11.53 -9.65 -0.44
CA ARG A 318 10.96 -8.42 0.12
C ARG A 318 10.79 -7.38 -0.97
N LEU A 319 9.57 -6.86 -1.07
CA LEU A 319 9.29 -5.68 -1.86
C LEU A 319 9.70 -4.46 -1.07
N GLN A 320 10.50 -3.60 -1.66
CA GLN A 320 10.93 -2.38 -1.01
C GLN A 320 9.80 -1.34 -0.97
N ARG A 321 9.99 -0.25 -0.26
CA ARG A 321 9.01 0.83 -0.18
C ARG A 321 8.66 1.33 -1.59
N LEU A 322 7.38 1.59 -1.81
CA LEU A 322 6.90 2.16 -3.07
C LEU A 322 7.57 3.52 -3.32
N SER A 323 8.05 3.73 -4.52
CA SER A 323 8.71 4.98 -4.93
C SER A 323 7.80 5.89 -5.77
N GLY A 324 6.60 5.44 -6.11
CA GLY A 324 5.60 6.17 -6.87
C GLY A 324 4.65 5.25 -7.63
N ARG A 325 3.83 5.86 -8.46
CA ARG A 325 2.92 5.16 -9.36
C ARG A 325 3.13 5.64 -10.79
N THR A 326 3.00 4.73 -11.73
CA THR A 326 3.07 5.08 -13.17
C THR A 326 1.84 5.87 -13.63
N ASP A 327 0.71 5.74 -12.92
CA ASP A 327 -0.56 6.44 -13.20
C ASP A 327 -0.77 7.71 -12.34
N ASP A 328 0.00 7.91 -11.28
CA ASP A 328 0.03 9.14 -10.47
C ASP A 328 1.15 10.10 -10.92
N MET A 329 1.86 9.75 -11.95
CA MET A 329 2.91 10.58 -12.53
C MET A 329 2.29 11.86 -13.10
N LEU A 330 2.73 13.00 -12.57
CA LEU A 330 2.35 14.31 -13.03
C LEU A 330 3.35 14.74 -14.11
N VAL A 331 2.86 15.01 -15.31
CA VAL A 331 3.71 15.64 -16.33
C VAL A 331 3.58 17.15 -16.16
N VAL A 332 4.67 17.80 -15.74
CA VAL A 332 4.71 19.26 -15.53
C VAL A 332 5.78 19.85 -16.43
N ARG A 333 5.37 20.63 -17.42
CA ARG A 333 6.28 21.22 -18.43
C ARG A 333 7.18 20.19 -19.12
N GLY A 334 6.61 18.99 -19.42
CA GLY A 334 7.36 17.89 -20.06
C GLY A 334 8.29 17.10 -19.14
N ILE A 335 8.28 17.38 -17.83
CA ILE A 335 9.06 16.65 -16.84
C ILE A 335 8.12 15.79 -16.00
N ASN A 336 8.50 14.51 -15.81
CA ASN A 336 7.78 13.57 -14.97
C ASN A 336 8.04 13.88 -13.50
N VAL A 337 6.99 14.18 -12.75
CA VAL A 337 7.02 14.47 -11.32
C VAL A 337 6.15 13.46 -10.59
N PHE A 338 6.70 12.80 -9.60
CA PHE A 338 5.94 11.89 -8.75
C PHE A 338 5.60 12.57 -7.41
N PRO A 339 4.33 12.56 -6.97
CA PRO A 339 3.94 13.09 -5.65
C PRO A 339 4.80 12.55 -4.50
N SER A 340 5.23 11.29 -4.59
CA SER A 340 6.13 10.67 -3.60
C SER A 340 7.51 11.33 -3.49
N GLN A 341 8.02 11.94 -4.57
CA GLN A 341 9.28 12.71 -4.52
C GLN A 341 9.08 14.00 -3.72
N ILE A 342 7.93 14.66 -3.90
CA ILE A 342 7.57 15.87 -3.15
C ILE A 342 7.40 15.51 -1.67
N GLU A 343 6.65 14.46 -1.38
CA GLU A 343 6.41 13.97 -0.03
C GLU A 343 7.71 13.63 0.72
N ALA A 344 8.66 12.99 0.05
CA ALA A 344 9.97 12.69 0.63
C ALA A 344 10.71 13.96 1.05
N VAL A 345 10.71 15.00 0.18
CA VAL A 345 11.32 16.30 0.51
C VAL A 345 10.61 16.99 1.66
N LEU A 346 9.27 17.02 1.65
CA LEU A 346 8.48 17.62 2.74
C LEU A 346 8.77 16.92 4.07
N GLY A 347 8.91 15.59 4.05
CA GLY A 347 9.27 14.80 5.22
C GLY A 347 10.64 15.12 5.82
N GLU A 348 11.62 15.54 5.01
CA GLU A 348 12.94 15.96 5.47
C GLU A 348 12.93 17.31 6.22
N MET A 349 11.90 18.14 6.01
CA MET A 349 11.81 19.49 6.60
C MET A 349 11.37 19.43 8.08
N PRO A 350 12.20 19.90 9.03
CA PRO A 350 11.88 19.80 10.46
C PRO A 350 10.71 20.74 10.87
N PHE A 351 10.46 21.77 10.09
CA PHE A 351 9.44 22.78 10.36
C PHE A 351 8.07 22.46 9.74
N LEU A 352 7.92 21.34 9.00
CA LEU A 352 6.66 20.95 8.40
C LEU A 352 5.95 19.86 9.20
N SER A 353 4.60 19.94 9.21
CA SER A 353 3.71 18.86 9.56
C SER A 353 3.63 17.85 8.40
N PRO A 354 3.04 16.66 8.58
CA PRO A 354 2.88 15.69 7.49
C PRO A 354 1.81 16.05 6.45
N PHE A 355 1.11 17.16 6.64
CA PHE A 355 -0.04 17.52 5.81
C PHE A 355 0.39 18.46 4.68
N TYR A 356 0.02 18.08 3.46
CA TYR A 356 0.31 18.85 2.24
C TYR A 356 -0.76 18.67 1.19
N HIS A 357 -0.82 19.60 0.24
CA HIS A 357 -1.67 19.49 -0.94
C HIS A 357 -0.94 19.99 -2.19
N LEU A 358 -1.15 19.28 -3.31
CA LEU A 358 -0.57 19.59 -4.61
C LEU A 358 -1.67 20.06 -5.55
N THR A 359 -1.52 21.23 -6.13
CA THR A 359 -2.43 21.73 -7.15
C THR A 359 -1.69 21.91 -8.47
N LEU A 360 -2.22 21.31 -9.52
CA LEU A 360 -1.78 21.57 -10.89
C LEU A 360 -2.78 22.50 -11.55
N ASP A 361 -2.26 23.59 -12.09
CA ASP A 361 -3.00 24.54 -12.90
C ASP A 361 -2.25 24.78 -14.21
N ASN A 362 -2.89 25.43 -15.17
CA ASN A 362 -2.21 26.04 -16.31
C ASN A 362 -2.46 27.55 -16.34
N GLU A 363 -1.38 28.29 -16.43
CA GLU A 363 -1.38 29.75 -16.59
C GLU A 363 -0.61 30.14 -17.85
N ASN A 364 -1.23 30.90 -18.75
CA ASN A 364 -0.63 31.28 -20.03
C ASN A 364 -0.05 30.09 -20.82
N TYR A 365 -0.81 29.00 -20.92
CA TYR A 365 -0.45 27.74 -21.59
C TYR A 365 0.74 26.98 -20.97
N MET A 366 1.21 27.38 -19.78
CA MET A 366 2.26 26.67 -19.05
C MET A 366 1.71 26.02 -17.78
N ASP A 367 2.11 24.78 -17.55
CA ASP A 367 1.77 24.07 -16.33
C ASP A 367 2.41 24.75 -15.11
N ARG A 368 1.63 24.87 -14.06
CA ARG A 368 2.04 25.39 -12.74
C ARG A 368 1.76 24.34 -11.68
N LEU A 369 2.78 23.99 -10.93
CA LEU A 369 2.67 23.13 -9.77
C LEU A 369 2.75 23.98 -8.50
N VAL A 370 1.66 23.96 -7.73
CA VAL A 370 1.60 24.62 -6.40
C VAL A 370 1.68 23.54 -5.33
N ILE A 371 2.57 23.74 -4.37
CA ILE A 371 2.77 22.85 -3.22
C ILE A 371 2.42 23.62 -1.97
N GLU A 372 1.27 23.30 -1.38
CA GLU A 372 0.85 23.80 -0.07
C GLU A 372 1.35 22.85 1.00
N ALA A 373 2.23 23.32 1.87
CA ALA A 373 2.84 22.53 2.95
C ALA A 373 2.53 23.19 4.30
N GLU A 374 2.01 22.41 5.23
CA GLU A 374 1.55 22.91 6.52
C GLU A 374 2.71 22.95 7.52
N LEU A 375 2.87 24.09 8.19
CA LEU A 375 3.81 24.22 9.29
C LEU A 375 3.39 23.35 10.47
N ASN A 376 4.35 22.87 11.26
CA ASN A 376 4.05 22.29 12.57
C ASN A 376 3.83 23.41 13.61
N GLU A 377 3.21 23.08 14.74
CA GLU A 377 2.89 24.07 15.79
C GLU A 377 4.15 24.69 16.41
N GLU A 378 5.26 23.93 16.51
CA GLU A 378 6.52 24.38 17.10
C GLU A 378 7.26 25.41 16.23
N SER A 379 7.00 25.39 14.93
CA SER A 379 7.63 26.29 13.94
C SER A 379 6.73 27.45 13.54
N LEU A 380 5.62 27.63 14.25
CA LEU A 380 4.71 28.78 14.02
C LEU A 380 5.42 30.08 14.44
N THR A 381 5.56 31.01 13.50
CA THR A 381 6.20 32.30 13.71
C THR A 381 5.48 33.40 12.93
N GLU A 382 5.46 34.61 13.50
CA GLU A 382 5.02 35.84 12.82
C GLU A 382 6.18 36.56 12.13
N ASP A 383 7.44 36.10 12.32
CA ASP A 383 8.61 36.66 11.68
C ASP A 383 8.66 36.31 10.19
N MET A 384 8.37 37.28 9.35
CA MET A 384 8.39 37.17 7.90
C MET A 384 9.77 36.78 7.34
N VAL A 385 10.85 37.11 8.06
CA VAL A 385 12.22 36.75 7.64
C VAL A 385 12.44 35.26 7.85
N GLU A 386 11.97 34.70 8.95
CA GLU A 386 12.05 33.32 9.27
C GLU A 386 11.19 32.47 8.31
N LEU A 387 9.92 32.86 8.10
CA LEU A 387 9.04 32.23 7.10
C LEU A 387 9.66 32.24 5.68
N SER A 388 10.31 33.37 5.30
CA SER A 388 10.99 33.47 4.01
C SER A 388 12.20 32.52 3.91
N LYS A 389 12.92 32.27 5.00
CA LYS A 389 14.05 31.31 5.03
C LYS A 389 13.55 29.89 4.87
N MET A 390 12.51 29.50 5.62
CA MET A 390 11.86 28.17 5.52
C MET A 390 11.36 27.91 4.10
N SER A 391 10.65 28.88 3.52
CA SER A 391 10.14 28.77 2.15
C SER A 391 11.24 28.63 1.11
N LYS A 392 12.35 29.37 1.24
CA LYS A 392 13.50 29.28 0.33
C LYS A 392 14.25 27.96 0.47
N GLU A 393 14.38 27.45 1.68
CA GLU A 393 15.00 26.15 1.95
C GLU A 393 14.21 25.03 1.26
N LEU A 394 12.89 25.03 1.46
CA LEU A 394 12.00 24.07 0.83
C LEU A 394 12.00 24.19 -0.71
N ASP A 395 11.89 25.41 -1.27
CA ASP A 395 11.95 25.65 -2.72
C ASP A 395 13.24 25.15 -3.34
N LYS A 396 14.38 25.42 -2.68
CA LYS A 396 15.69 24.94 -3.12
C LYS A 396 15.73 23.41 -3.17
N ARG A 397 15.28 22.75 -2.11
CA ARG A 397 15.33 21.29 -2.01
C ARG A 397 14.39 20.63 -3.01
N LEU A 398 13.18 21.14 -3.16
CA LEU A 398 12.23 20.68 -4.19
C LEU A 398 12.79 20.84 -5.60
N LYS A 399 13.42 21.98 -5.91
CA LYS A 399 14.03 22.23 -7.21
C LYS A 399 15.17 21.25 -7.52
N GLU A 400 15.99 20.89 -6.53
CA GLU A 400 17.07 19.91 -6.68
C GLU A 400 16.53 18.52 -7.02
N VAL A 401 15.42 18.11 -6.41
CA VAL A 401 14.84 16.78 -6.58
C VAL A 401 13.95 16.68 -7.84
N LEU A 402 13.13 17.69 -8.08
CA LEU A 402 12.12 17.66 -9.15
C LEU A 402 12.66 18.17 -10.50
N ASN A 403 13.80 18.89 -10.52
CA ASN A 403 14.35 19.59 -11.69
C ASN A 403 13.34 20.56 -12.36
N ILE A 404 12.32 21.00 -11.64
CA ILE A 404 11.36 22.03 -12.05
C ILE A 404 11.20 23.04 -10.92
N LYS A 405 10.69 24.22 -11.27
CA LYS A 405 10.27 25.23 -10.30
C LYS A 405 8.81 25.01 -9.96
N ALA A 406 8.52 24.67 -8.71
CA ALA A 406 7.19 24.67 -8.12
C ALA A 406 6.93 26.01 -7.39
N GLU A 407 5.68 26.34 -7.15
CA GLU A 407 5.29 27.40 -6.23
C GLU A 407 5.05 26.81 -4.85
N VAL A 408 5.83 27.22 -3.88
CA VAL A 408 5.72 26.74 -2.49
C VAL A 408 4.91 27.71 -1.67
N LYS A 409 3.89 27.20 -0.97
CA LYS A 409 3.08 27.97 0.00
C LYS A 409 3.16 27.27 1.35
N LEU A 410 3.74 27.95 2.34
CA LEU A 410 3.65 27.54 3.73
C LEU A 410 2.30 28.00 4.28
N VAL A 411 1.53 27.07 4.83
CA VAL A 411 0.22 27.35 5.41
C VAL A 411 0.24 27.08 6.91
N LEU A 412 -0.70 27.71 7.65
CA LEU A 412 -0.77 27.58 9.10
C LEU A 412 -1.24 26.17 9.52
N PRO A 413 -0.88 25.70 10.72
CA PRO A 413 -1.39 24.46 11.28
C PRO A 413 -2.92 24.40 11.24
N GLY A 414 -3.48 23.24 10.84
CA GLY A 414 -4.94 23.03 10.75
C GLY A 414 -5.60 23.63 9.51
N THR A 415 -4.87 24.25 8.59
CA THR A 415 -5.43 24.84 7.36
C THR A 415 -5.83 23.77 6.33
N LEU A 416 -5.03 22.73 6.18
CA LEU A 416 -5.30 21.67 5.22
C LEU A 416 -6.32 20.67 5.76
N GLN A 417 -7.13 20.13 4.85
CA GLN A 417 -8.17 19.17 5.19
C GLN A 417 -7.57 17.90 5.81
N ARG A 418 -8.19 17.45 6.91
CA ARG A 418 -7.91 16.14 7.52
C ARG A 418 -8.84 15.10 6.93
N PHE A 419 -8.30 13.94 6.59
CA PHE A 419 -9.05 12.83 5.99
C PHE A 419 -9.21 11.72 7.01
N GLU A 420 -10.44 11.24 7.18
CA GLU A 420 -10.75 10.08 8.03
C GLU A 420 -10.53 8.74 7.31
N GLY A 421 -10.11 8.79 6.05
CA GLY A 421 -9.80 7.66 5.18
C GLY A 421 -8.59 7.98 4.30
N LYS A 422 -8.55 7.46 3.08
CA LYS A 422 -7.45 7.70 2.14
C LYS A 422 -7.38 9.19 1.78
N ALA A 423 -6.25 9.82 2.07
CA ALA A 423 -6.03 11.22 1.75
C ALA A 423 -5.93 11.46 0.22
N LYS A 424 -6.50 12.58 -0.24
CA LYS A 424 -6.35 13.06 -1.62
C LYS A 424 -5.39 14.23 -1.64
N HIS A 425 -4.15 13.98 -2.02
CA HIS A 425 -3.09 14.98 -2.00
C HIS A 425 -2.95 15.80 -3.28
N VAL A 426 -3.60 15.41 -4.39
CA VAL A 426 -3.44 16.04 -5.69
C VAL A 426 -4.78 16.51 -6.25
N THR A 427 -4.82 17.77 -6.71
CA THR A 427 -5.90 18.32 -7.52
C THR A 427 -5.33 18.81 -8.85
N ASP A 428 -5.81 18.27 -9.96
CA ASP A 428 -5.45 18.71 -11.30
C ASP A 428 -6.59 19.54 -11.90
N ASN A 429 -6.37 20.84 -12.02
CA ASN A 429 -7.32 21.82 -12.54
C ASN A 429 -7.00 22.20 -13.99
N ARG A 430 -5.99 21.60 -14.61
CA ARG A 430 -5.59 21.95 -15.96
C ARG A 430 -6.73 21.67 -16.94
N LYS A 431 -6.95 22.62 -17.83
CA LYS A 431 -7.90 22.51 -18.94
C LYS A 431 -7.08 22.42 -20.22
N TYR A 432 -7.28 21.35 -20.94
CA TYR A 432 -6.77 21.16 -22.29
C TYR A 432 -7.96 21.35 -23.23
N ASP A 433 -8.08 22.57 -23.83
CA ASP A 433 -9.06 22.85 -24.87
C ASP A 433 -8.62 22.23 -26.19
#